data_dfdf532fbad44bbe78ba7e7067e66c48
#
_entry.id   dfdf532fbad44bbe78ba7e7067e66c48
#
_cell.length_a   1.000
_cell.length_b   1.000
_cell.length_c   1.000
_cell.angle_alpha   90.00
_cell.angle_beta   90.00
_cell.angle_gamma   90.00
#
_symmetry.space_group_name_H-M   'P 1'
#
loop_
_entity.id
_entity.type
_entity.pdbx_description
1 polymer ?
#
loop_
_entity_poly.entity_id
_entity_poly.type
_entity_poly.pdbx_seq_one_letter_code
_entity_poly.pdbx_strand_id
1 'polypeptide(L)'
;MKQKIILILTLMLCGRAMTLAFVGRAGGANPGDPPAAWLMPLVGDAVIGITGFFIVYLIVKKTGPWVWATIIVWNSVAIWDAISAFIIHTTNPWPEFFMTQMFGSSMFFVAAAMHLVIIILVSQPDLKARYLG
;
A
#
# COMPACT_ATOMS: atom_id res chain seq x y z
N MET A 1 -10.59 17.45 9.83
CA MET A 1 -10.58 17.17 8.37
C MET A 1 -9.42 16.26 7.97
N LYS A 2 -8.15 16.59 8.26
CA LYS A 2 -6.95 15.79 7.90
C LYS A 2 -7.01 14.32 8.34
N GLN A 3 -7.42 14.03 9.58
CA GLN A 3 -7.54 12.65 10.06
C GLN A 3 -8.54 11.81 9.25
N LYS A 4 -9.65 12.41 8.81
CA LYS A 4 -10.61 11.72 7.94
C LYS A 4 -10.01 11.38 6.59
N ILE A 5 -9.18 12.28 6.04
CA ILE A 5 -8.47 12.04 4.78
C ILE A 5 -7.49 10.86 4.95
N ILE A 6 -6.67 10.87 6.02
CA ILE A 6 -5.75 9.77 6.33
C ILE A 6 -6.52 8.45 6.43
N LEU A 7 -7.63 8.44 7.15
CA LEU A 7 -8.45 7.24 7.33
C LEU A 7 -9.00 6.72 5.99
N ILE A 8 -9.56 7.60 5.16
CA ILE A 8 -10.10 7.23 3.84
C ILE A 8 -9.01 6.67 2.95
N LEU A 9 -7.86 7.35 2.85
CA LEU A 9 -6.74 6.87 2.03
C LEU A 9 -6.23 5.51 2.53
N THR A 10 -6.09 5.33 3.85
CA THR A 10 -5.65 4.05 4.43
C THR A 10 -6.65 2.93 4.11
N LEU A 11 -7.96 3.19 4.22
CA LEU A 11 -9.00 2.21 3.87
C LEU A 11 -8.94 1.83 2.38
N MET A 12 -8.73 2.80 1.49
CA MET A 12 -8.56 2.51 0.05
C MET A 12 -7.33 1.63 -0.17
N LEU A 13 -6.23 1.90 0.53
CA LEU A 13 -4.99 1.12 0.42
C LEU A 13 -5.10 -0.30 1.00
N CYS A 14 -6.07 -0.56 1.90
CA CYS A 14 -6.39 -1.92 2.35
C CYS A 14 -6.87 -2.81 1.18
N GLY A 15 -7.37 -2.23 0.08
CA GLY A 15 -7.72 -2.96 -1.13
C GLY A 15 -6.57 -3.75 -1.74
N ARG A 16 -5.32 -3.40 -1.44
CA ARG A 16 -4.13 -4.17 -1.85
C ARG A 16 -4.15 -5.62 -1.33
N ALA A 17 -4.89 -5.91 -0.25
CA ALA A 17 -5.09 -7.27 0.25
C ALA A 17 -5.68 -8.25 -0.81
N MET A 18 -6.36 -7.73 -1.82
CA MET A 18 -6.91 -8.53 -2.93
C MET A 18 -5.83 -9.28 -3.71
N THR A 19 -4.59 -8.78 -3.71
CA THR A 19 -3.47 -9.44 -4.40
C THR A 19 -3.12 -10.80 -3.80
N LEU A 20 -3.55 -11.09 -2.56
CA LEU A 20 -3.40 -12.39 -1.93
C LEU A 20 -3.96 -13.53 -2.81
N ALA A 21 -5.04 -13.25 -3.57
CA ALA A 21 -5.65 -14.23 -4.48
C ALA A 21 -4.71 -14.69 -5.61
N PHE A 22 -3.68 -13.93 -5.91
CA PHE A 22 -2.73 -14.19 -6.99
C PHE A 22 -1.39 -14.76 -6.51
N VAL A 23 -1.08 -14.68 -5.21
CA VAL A 23 0.20 -15.15 -4.65
C VAL A 23 0.48 -16.61 -5.02
N GLY A 24 -0.51 -17.49 -4.85
CA GLY A 24 -0.37 -18.91 -5.19
C GLY A 24 -0.34 -19.22 -6.68
N ARG A 25 -0.58 -18.22 -7.54
CA ARG A 25 -0.61 -18.35 -9.00
C ARG A 25 0.65 -17.81 -9.67
N ALA A 26 1.53 -17.13 -8.93
CA ALA A 26 2.75 -16.55 -9.47
C ALA A 26 3.68 -17.64 -10.03
N GLY A 27 4.05 -17.52 -11.29
CA GLY A 27 4.82 -18.53 -12.02
C GLY A 27 3.99 -19.74 -12.48
N GLY A 28 2.67 -19.68 -12.40
CA GLY A 28 1.77 -20.71 -12.89
C GLY A 28 1.78 -20.86 -14.42
N ALA A 29 1.18 -21.93 -14.90
CA ALA A 29 1.11 -22.26 -16.33
C ALA A 29 -0.24 -21.90 -16.97
N ASN A 30 -1.20 -21.40 -16.18
CA ASN A 30 -2.51 -21.05 -16.74
C ASN A 30 -2.47 -19.69 -17.42
N PRO A 31 -3.28 -19.47 -18.46
CA PRO A 31 -3.45 -18.15 -19.06
C PRO A 31 -3.86 -17.13 -17.99
N GLY A 32 -3.18 -15.97 -17.98
CA GLY A 32 -3.44 -14.90 -17.03
C GLY A 32 -2.78 -15.06 -15.66
N ASP A 33 -1.99 -16.13 -15.44
CA ASP A 33 -1.19 -16.23 -14.23
C ASP A 33 -0.06 -15.19 -14.23
N PRO A 34 0.25 -14.57 -13.06
CA PRO A 34 1.35 -13.62 -12.99
C PRO A 34 2.68 -14.31 -13.23
N PRO A 35 3.64 -13.65 -13.90
CA PRO A 35 5.02 -14.14 -13.97
C PRO A 35 5.60 -14.41 -12.58
N ALA A 36 6.52 -15.37 -12.47
CA ALA A 36 7.15 -15.73 -11.18
C ALA A 36 7.79 -14.53 -10.47
N ALA A 37 8.32 -13.56 -11.20
CA ALA A 37 8.91 -12.34 -10.66
C ALA A 37 7.91 -11.50 -9.85
N TRP A 38 6.60 -11.69 -10.06
CA TRP A 38 5.53 -10.99 -9.32
C TRP A 38 5.26 -11.55 -7.93
N LEU A 39 5.84 -12.69 -7.56
CA LEU A 39 5.59 -13.30 -6.25
C LEU A 39 5.84 -12.30 -5.11
N MET A 40 6.99 -11.65 -5.09
CA MET A 40 7.33 -10.71 -4.02
C MET A 40 6.46 -9.44 -4.01
N PRO A 41 6.22 -8.77 -5.14
CA PRO A 41 5.24 -7.67 -5.19
C PRO A 41 3.84 -8.07 -4.71
N LEU A 42 3.34 -9.24 -5.09
CA LEU A 42 2.01 -9.71 -4.66
C LEU A 42 1.95 -10.01 -3.16
N VAL A 43 2.99 -10.61 -2.60
CA VAL A 43 3.13 -10.84 -1.15
C VAL A 43 3.21 -9.50 -0.41
N GLY A 44 4.03 -8.57 -0.90
CA GLY A 44 4.19 -7.23 -0.33
C GLY A 44 2.86 -6.48 -0.30
N ASP A 45 2.16 -6.44 -1.42
CA ASP A 45 0.83 -5.84 -1.54
C ASP A 45 -0.18 -6.48 -0.57
N ALA A 46 -0.22 -7.82 -0.51
CA ALA A 46 -1.13 -8.53 0.39
C ALA A 46 -0.85 -8.20 1.86
N VAL A 47 0.42 -8.20 2.27
CA VAL A 47 0.83 -7.86 3.64
C VAL A 47 0.47 -6.41 3.97
N ILE A 48 0.76 -5.47 3.08
CA ILE A 48 0.43 -4.05 3.26
C ILE A 48 -1.10 -3.88 3.37
N GLY A 49 -1.86 -4.50 2.47
CA GLY A 49 -3.32 -4.43 2.51
C GLY A 49 -3.92 -5.00 3.79
N ILE A 50 -3.48 -6.17 4.22
CA ILE A 50 -3.97 -6.83 5.45
C ILE A 50 -3.59 -6.02 6.69
N THR A 51 -2.31 -5.62 6.81
CA THR A 51 -1.84 -4.82 7.94
C THR A 51 -2.44 -3.41 7.94
N GLY A 52 -2.91 -2.92 6.81
CA GLY A 52 -3.63 -1.66 6.69
C GLY A 52 -4.84 -1.56 7.61
N PHE A 53 -5.58 -2.66 7.84
CA PHE A 53 -6.68 -2.70 8.80
C PHE A 53 -6.21 -2.46 10.24
N PHE A 54 -5.03 -2.95 10.59
CA PHE A 54 -4.42 -2.63 11.88
C PHE A 54 -4.02 -1.15 11.97
N ILE A 55 -3.49 -0.57 10.90
CA ILE A 55 -3.19 0.87 10.84
C ILE A 55 -4.47 1.70 10.99
N VAL A 56 -5.57 1.31 10.35
CA VAL A 56 -6.89 1.94 10.55
C VAL A 56 -7.30 1.92 12.02
N TYR A 57 -7.16 0.78 12.68
CA TYR A 57 -7.43 0.66 14.12
C TYR A 57 -6.56 1.63 14.94
N LEU A 58 -5.26 1.72 14.65
CA LEU A 58 -4.35 2.63 15.33
C LEU A 58 -4.77 4.10 15.15
N ILE A 59 -5.08 4.50 13.91
CA ILE A 59 -5.51 5.87 13.58
C ILE A 59 -6.76 6.28 14.37
N VAL A 60 -7.70 5.35 14.53
CA VAL A 60 -9.00 5.63 15.16
C VAL A 60 -8.95 5.54 16.67
N LYS A 61 -8.24 4.56 17.22
CA LYS A 61 -8.37 4.15 18.63
C LYS A 61 -7.16 4.44 19.50
N LYS A 62 -6.01 4.76 18.91
CA LYS A 62 -4.75 4.87 19.65
C LYS A 62 -4.06 6.22 19.41
N THR A 63 -3.24 6.59 20.37
CA THR A 63 -2.33 7.75 20.32
C THR A 63 -0.99 7.35 20.93
N GLY A 64 0.01 8.20 20.78
CA GLY A 64 1.34 7.97 21.34
C GLY A 64 2.42 7.93 20.26
N PRO A 65 3.68 8.15 20.67
CA PRO A 65 4.82 8.24 19.73
C PRO A 65 4.98 6.97 18.88
N TRP A 66 4.75 5.80 19.49
CA TRP A 66 4.86 4.53 18.78
C TRP A 66 3.79 4.38 17.68
N VAL A 67 2.58 4.90 17.91
CA VAL A 67 1.50 4.89 16.89
C VAL A 67 1.90 5.76 15.71
N TRP A 68 2.38 6.97 15.98
CA TRP A 68 2.87 7.87 14.95
C TRP A 68 4.00 7.24 14.14
N ALA A 69 5.01 6.66 14.82
CA ALA A 69 6.13 6.00 14.17
C ALA A 69 5.66 4.80 13.31
N THR A 70 4.73 3.99 13.82
CA THR A 70 4.18 2.84 13.08
C THR A 70 3.47 3.28 11.80
N ILE A 71 2.68 4.35 11.84
CA ILE A 71 2.02 4.90 10.65
C ILE A 71 3.06 5.37 9.62
N ILE A 72 4.09 6.09 10.05
CA ILE A 72 5.17 6.56 9.16
C ILE A 72 5.91 5.39 8.51
N VAL A 73 6.36 4.43 9.32
CA VAL A 73 7.12 3.26 8.83
C VAL A 73 6.28 2.44 7.86
N TRP A 74 5.02 2.14 8.21
CA TRP A 74 4.13 1.37 7.34
C TRP A 74 3.96 2.04 5.97
N ASN A 75 3.71 3.35 5.94
CA ASN A 75 3.57 4.08 4.68
C ASN A 75 4.89 4.14 3.89
N SER A 76 6.04 4.28 4.56
CA SER A 76 7.36 4.30 3.91
C SER A 76 7.70 2.96 3.26
N VAL A 77 7.42 1.85 3.95
CA VAL A 77 7.59 0.49 3.40
C VAL A 77 6.66 0.28 2.21
N ALA A 78 5.42 0.76 2.28
CA ALA A 78 4.45 0.63 1.21
C ALA A 78 4.81 1.46 -0.05
N ILE A 79 5.45 2.61 0.11
CA ILE A 79 6.02 3.38 -1.02
C ILE A 79 7.12 2.56 -1.70
N TRP A 80 8.04 2.00 -0.91
CA TRP A 80 9.11 1.16 -1.43
C TRP A 80 8.57 -0.04 -2.20
N ASP A 81 7.55 -0.71 -1.65
CA ASP A 81 6.89 -1.84 -2.29
C ASP A 81 6.23 -1.45 -3.62
N ALA A 82 5.53 -0.31 -3.68
CA ALA A 82 4.92 0.20 -4.91
C ALA A 82 5.97 0.52 -5.99
N ILE A 83 7.11 1.09 -5.62
CA ILE A 83 8.23 1.36 -6.54
C ILE A 83 8.82 0.05 -7.04
N SER A 84 9.02 -0.92 -6.15
CA SER A 84 9.54 -2.25 -6.50
C SER A 84 8.60 -2.98 -7.46
N ALA A 85 7.30 -2.92 -7.23
CA ALA A 85 6.28 -3.48 -8.10
C ALA A 85 6.29 -2.81 -9.49
N PHE A 86 6.50 -1.49 -9.57
CA PHE A 86 6.67 -0.80 -10.84
C PHE A 86 7.90 -1.29 -11.61
N ILE A 87 9.04 -1.48 -10.95
CA ILE A 87 10.25 -2.02 -11.58
C ILE A 87 10.00 -3.43 -12.13
N ILE A 88 9.36 -4.29 -11.34
CA ILE A 88 8.97 -5.63 -11.80
C ILE A 88 8.01 -5.56 -13.00
N HIS A 89 7.03 -4.65 -12.95
CA HIS A 89 6.11 -4.45 -14.05
C HIS A 89 6.80 -4.06 -15.37
N THR A 90 7.86 -3.23 -15.30
CA THR A 90 8.61 -2.81 -16.50
C THR A 90 9.51 -3.92 -17.06
N THR A 91 10.03 -4.80 -16.22
CA THR A 91 10.98 -5.86 -16.61
C THR A 91 10.29 -7.20 -16.85
N ASN A 92 9.18 -7.47 -16.18
CA ASN A 92 8.38 -8.69 -16.29
C ASN A 92 6.90 -8.32 -16.36
N PRO A 93 6.42 -7.78 -17.47
CA PRO A 93 5.05 -7.28 -17.58
C PRO A 93 4.04 -8.41 -17.36
N TRP A 94 2.97 -8.08 -16.66
CA TRP A 94 1.80 -8.93 -16.49
C TRP A 94 0.58 -8.24 -17.10
N PRO A 95 0.28 -8.49 -18.40
CA PRO A 95 -0.76 -7.77 -19.12
C PRO A 95 -2.17 -7.99 -18.56
N GLU A 96 -2.40 -9.15 -17.94
CA GLU A 96 -3.71 -9.52 -17.40
C GLU A 96 -3.99 -8.89 -16.03
N PHE A 97 -3.05 -8.18 -15.43
CA PHE A 97 -3.28 -7.51 -14.17
C PHE A 97 -4.32 -6.39 -14.34
N PHE A 98 -5.50 -6.59 -13.75
CA PHE A 98 -6.66 -5.73 -13.97
C PHE A 98 -6.40 -4.26 -13.65
N MET A 99 -5.59 -3.95 -12.64
CA MET A 99 -5.27 -2.58 -12.27
C MET A 99 -4.44 -1.87 -13.36
N THR A 100 -3.49 -2.58 -13.98
CA THR A 100 -2.72 -2.02 -15.09
C THR A 100 -3.56 -1.92 -16.37
N GLN A 101 -4.52 -2.79 -16.56
CA GLN A 101 -5.49 -2.68 -17.67
C GLN A 101 -6.40 -1.47 -17.52
N MET A 102 -6.84 -1.15 -16.29
CA MET A 102 -7.75 -0.03 -16.02
C MET A 102 -7.02 1.31 -15.97
N PHE A 103 -5.86 1.38 -15.36
CA PHE A 103 -5.16 2.63 -15.00
C PHE A 103 -3.77 2.77 -15.61
N GLY A 104 -3.30 1.75 -16.33
CA GLY A 104 -1.92 1.71 -16.83
C GLY A 104 -0.90 1.61 -15.70
N SER A 105 0.38 1.81 -16.04
CA SER A 105 1.48 1.78 -15.06
C SER A 105 1.46 2.95 -14.06
N SER A 106 0.66 3.99 -14.31
CA SER A 106 0.49 5.13 -13.39
C SER A 106 -0.10 4.72 -12.04
N MET A 107 -0.79 3.58 -11.94
CA MET A 107 -1.36 3.08 -10.70
C MET A 107 -0.33 2.91 -9.57
N PHE A 108 0.90 2.51 -9.90
CA PHE A 108 1.97 2.34 -8.90
C PHE A 108 2.36 3.69 -8.28
N PHE A 109 2.42 4.73 -9.10
CA PHE A 109 2.71 6.09 -8.63
C PHE A 109 1.54 6.69 -7.86
N VAL A 110 0.31 6.41 -8.25
CA VAL A 110 -0.87 6.83 -7.49
C VAL A 110 -0.87 6.19 -6.11
N ALA A 111 -0.60 4.89 -6.00
CA ALA A 111 -0.48 4.21 -4.71
C ALA A 111 0.64 4.81 -3.85
N ALA A 112 1.82 5.03 -4.42
CA ALA A 112 2.94 5.66 -3.73
C ALA A 112 2.59 7.10 -3.27
N ALA A 113 1.91 7.88 -4.12
CA ALA A 113 1.47 9.24 -3.79
C ALA A 113 0.47 9.26 -2.64
N MET A 114 -0.48 8.32 -2.59
CA MET A 114 -1.43 8.21 -1.48
C MET A 114 -0.71 7.97 -0.15
N HIS A 115 0.27 7.06 -0.12
CA HIS A 115 1.10 6.82 1.07
C HIS A 115 1.91 8.06 1.45
N LEU A 116 2.49 8.78 0.48
CA LEU A 116 3.23 10.01 0.73
C LEU A 116 2.33 11.11 1.33
N VAL A 117 1.11 11.26 0.81
CA VAL A 117 0.12 12.21 1.36
C VAL A 117 -0.20 11.88 2.82
N ILE A 118 -0.34 10.60 3.18
CA ILE A 118 -0.56 10.19 4.57
C ILE A 118 0.63 10.60 5.44
N ILE A 119 1.87 10.36 5.00
CA ILE A 119 3.09 10.76 5.74
C ILE A 119 3.10 12.29 5.95
N ILE A 120 2.84 13.05 4.91
CA ILE A 120 2.81 14.52 4.99
C ILE A 120 1.74 14.98 5.98
N LEU A 121 0.54 14.44 5.91
CA LEU A 121 -0.57 14.86 6.77
C LEU A 121 -0.31 14.49 8.24
N VAL A 122 0.16 13.27 8.52
CA VAL A 122 0.42 12.83 9.91
C VAL A 122 1.61 13.55 10.53
N SER A 123 2.49 14.12 9.71
CA SER A 123 3.64 14.92 10.15
C SER A 123 3.31 16.40 10.37
N GLN A 124 2.12 16.86 10.01
CA GLN A 124 1.67 18.23 10.27
C GLN A 124 1.62 18.50 11.76
N PRO A 125 1.98 19.73 12.24
CA PRO A 125 2.11 20.03 13.67
C PRO A 125 0.88 19.67 14.52
N ASP A 126 -0.31 19.92 14.00
CA ASP A 126 -1.59 19.63 14.68
C ASP A 126 -1.85 18.13 14.86
N LEU A 127 -1.58 17.32 13.84
CA LEU A 127 -1.71 15.87 13.95
C LEU A 127 -0.54 15.24 14.68
N LYS A 128 0.67 15.72 14.45
CA LYS A 128 1.85 15.27 15.20
C LYS A 128 1.67 15.48 16.70
N ALA A 129 1.18 16.64 17.13
CA ALA A 129 0.90 16.92 18.53
C ALA A 129 -0.13 15.95 19.13
N ARG A 130 -1.11 15.50 18.38
CA ARG A 130 -2.07 14.49 18.84
C ARG A 130 -1.42 13.17 19.24
N TYR A 131 -0.33 12.79 18.58
CA TYR A 131 0.37 11.53 18.84
C TYR A 131 1.56 11.70 19.80
N LEU A 132 2.21 12.84 19.77
CA LEU A 132 3.44 13.07 20.55
C LEU A 132 3.22 13.93 21.80
N GLY A 133 2.10 14.65 21.84
CA GLY A 133 1.72 15.57 22.90
C GLY A 133 1.31 14.96 24.16
#